data_36777b999768ae15ac721932df4d8f0e
#
_entry.id   36777b999768ae15ac721932df4d8f0e
#
_cell.length_a   1.000
_cell.length_b   1.000
_cell.length_c   1.000
_cell.angle_alpha   90.00
_cell.angle_beta   90.00
_cell.angle_gamma   90.00
#
_symmetry.space_group_name_H-M   'P 1'
#
loop_
_entity.id
_entity.type
_entity.pdbx_description
1 polymer ?
#
loop_
_entity_poly.entity_id
_entity_poly.type
_entity_poly.pdbx_seq_one_letter_code
_entity_poly.pdbx_strand_id
1 'polypeptide(L)'
;IIVSGDITGFTLNKVPEIPFTYFVSQNYPNPFNPVTRLQFEVGDQINVKLVIYDMLGRIVRTFEEKEYTPGRYTINWDGKDNSGNYVSSGTYIYRMKAGDFVGHKKMTLIR
;
A
#
# COMPACT_ATOMS: atom_id res chain seq x y z
N ILE A 1 -24.53 -2.70 37.57
CA ILE A 1 -23.96 -2.35 36.97
C ILE A 1 -23.59 -2.05 36.87
N ILE A 2 -24.01 -2.19 36.93
CA ILE A 2 -23.40 -1.76 36.20
C ILE A 2 -23.04 -1.50 36.00
N VAL A 3 -23.51 -1.49 36.18
CA VAL A 3 -22.89 -1.01 35.46
C VAL A 3 -22.63 -0.61 35.31
N SER A 4 -23.16 -0.60 35.57
CA SER A 4 -22.63 -0.04 34.95
C SER A 4 -22.17 0.29 34.80
N GLY A 5 -22.63 0.19 35.18
CA GLY A 5 -21.95 0.66 34.39
C GLY A 5 -21.52 0.65 34.13
N ASP A 6 -21.60 0.65 33.91
CA ASP A 6 -20.97 0.76 33.24
C ASP A 6 -20.50 0.58 32.72
N ILE A 7 -20.85 0.49 32.78
CA ILE A 7 -20.33 0.55 31.86
C ILE A 7 -19.95 0.92 31.59
N THR A 8 -20.18 1.02 31.69
CA THR A 8 -19.58 1.51 30.98
C THR A 8 -18.99 1.73 30.66
N GLY A 9 -19.20 1.69 31.02
CA GLY A 9 -18.42 2.08 30.17
C GLY A 9 -17.91 2.01 29.93
N PHE A 10 -18.02 1.93 29.77
CA PHE A 10 -17.43 1.92 29.03
C PHE A 10 -17.22 1.81 28.52
N THR A 11 -17.47 1.68 28.67
CA THR A 11 -17.33 1.67 27.86
C THR A 11 -17.56 1.43 27.32
N LEU A 12 -17.83 1.16 27.51
CA LEU A 12 -18.22 1.17 26.81
C LEU A 12 -18.73 1.48 26.29
N ASN A 13 -18.89 0.98 26.47
CA ASN A 13 -19.52 1.64 25.55
C ASN A 13 -18.85 2.03 24.34
N LYS A 14 -17.90 1.89 24.25
CA LYS A 14 -17.09 2.27 23.17
C LYS A 14 -16.74 1.05 22.37
N VAL A 15 -16.95 1.12 21.04
CA VAL A 15 -16.60 0.02 20.17
C VAL A 15 -15.09 0.03 20.02
N PRO A 16 -14.41 -1.08 20.28
CA PRO A 16 -12.96 -1.15 20.05
C PRO A 16 -12.64 -0.94 18.59
N GLU A 17 -11.65 -0.14 18.32
CA GLU A 17 -11.17 0.05 16.95
C GLU A 17 -10.36 -1.16 16.52
N ILE A 18 -10.50 -1.52 15.23
CA ILE A 18 -9.64 -2.51 14.63
C ILE A 18 -8.38 -1.77 14.19
N PRO A 19 -7.22 -2.09 14.80
CA PRO A 19 -6.01 -1.35 14.44
C PRO A 19 -5.59 -1.64 13.01
N PHE A 20 -4.93 -0.66 12.39
CA PHE A 20 -4.31 -0.87 11.10
C PHE A 20 -3.14 -1.84 11.24
N THR A 21 -2.91 -2.63 10.21
CA THR A 21 -1.80 -3.57 10.15
C THR A 21 -0.99 -3.26 8.90
N TYR A 22 0.11 -3.99 8.71
CA TYR A 22 0.91 -3.83 7.50
C TYR A 22 0.31 -4.69 6.39
N PHE A 23 0.05 -4.07 5.24
CA PHE A 23 -0.68 -4.75 4.20
C PHE A 23 -0.45 -4.05 2.86
N VAL A 24 -0.35 -4.85 1.80
CA VAL A 24 -0.26 -4.37 0.41
C VAL A 24 -1.43 -4.96 -0.34
N SER A 25 -2.27 -4.11 -0.92
CA SER A 25 -3.41 -4.56 -1.70
C SER A 25 -3.03 -4.83 -3.13
N GLN A 26 -3.82 -5.65 -3.82
CA GLN A 26 -3.73 -5.77 -5.26
C GLN A 26 -4.06 -4.41 -5.88
N ASN A 27 -3.28 -4.02 -6.88
CA ASN A 27 -3.55 -2.77 -7.60
C ASN A 27 -4.91 -2.81 -8.29
N TYR A 28 -5.48 -1.63 -8.49
CA TYR A 28 -6.76 -1.54 -9.19
C TYR A 28 -6.74 -0.31 -10.11
N PRO A 29 -7.13 -0.47 -11.37
CA PRO A 29 -7.49 -1.71 -12.06
C PRO A 29 -6.29 -2.62 -12.31
N ASN A 30 -6.58 -3.91 -12.49
CA ASN A 30 -5.57 -4.90 -12.85
C ASN A 30 -6.24 -5.98 -13.70
N PRO A 31 -5.92 -6.14 -15.00
CA PRO A 31 -4.88 -5.38 -15.73
C PRO A 31 -5.22 -3.89 -15.86
N PHE A 32 -4.22 -3.09 -16.15
CA PHE A 32 -4.41 -1.64 -16.22
C PHE A 32 -3.81 -1.05 -17.51
N ASN A 33 -4.29 0.16 -17.88
CA ASN A 33 -3.86 0.84 -19.11
C ASN A 33 -4.17 2.34 -18.99
N PRO A 34 -3.19 3.21 -18.82
CA PRO A 34 -1.86 2.91 -18.28
C PRO A 34 -1.74 3.19 -16.78
N VAL A 35 -2.83 3.65 -16.15
CA VAL A 35 -2.79 4.12 -14.75
C VAL A 35 -3.44 3.10 -13.84
N THR A 36 -2.82 2.86 -12.70
CA THR A 36 -3.40 1.99 -11.69
C THR A 36 -3.15 2.59 -10.31
N ARG A 37 -3.94 2.18 -9.35
CA ARG A 37 -3.78 2.60 -7.95
C ARG A 37 -3.14 1.49 -7.15
N LEU A 38 -2.12 1.88 -6.40
CA LEU A 38 -1.43 0.99 -5.47
C LEU A 38 -1.89 1.39 -4.07
N GLN A 39 -2.37 0.43 -3.31
CA GLN A 39 -2.91 0.71 -1.98
C GLN A 39 -2.15 -0.09 -0.94
N PHE A 40 -1.84 0.55 0.17
CA PHE A 40 -1.14 -0.11 1.27
C PHE A 40 -1.62 0.42 2.62
N GLU A 41 -1.30 -0.33 3.65
CA GLU A 41 -1.69 0.00 5.02
C GLU A 41 -0.47 -0.09 5.91
N VAL A 42 -0.34 0.82 6.88
CA VAL A 42 0.71 0.75 7.90
C VAL A 42 0.08 0.79 9.29
N GLY A 43 0.69 0.08 10.22
CA GLY A 43 0.20 -0.01 11.59
C GLY A 43 0.88 0.92 12.58
N ASP A 44 1.97 1.56 12.18
CA ASP A 44 2.76 2.45 13.02
C ASP A 44 3.18 3.66 12.23
N GLN A 45 3.71 4.66 12.93
CA GLN A 45 4.35 5.78 12.26
C GLN A 45 5.72 5.30 11.79
N ILE A 46 5.92 5.22 10.48
CA ILE A 46 7.07 4.54 9.90
C ILE A 46 7.34 5.02 8.49
N ASN A 47 8.61 4.99 8.11
CA ASN A 47 9.00 5.26 6.73
C ASN A 47 8.58 4.11 5.84
N VAL A 48 8.02 4.44 4.68
CA VAL A 48 7.58 3.46 3.69
C VAL A 48 8.31 3.71 2.38
N LYS A 49 8.85 2.65 1.82
CA LYS A 49 9.50 2.67 0.51
C LYS A 49 8.72 1.79 -0.43
N LEU A 50 8.34 2.36 -1.58
CA LEU A 50 7.62 1.63 -2.62
C LEU A 50 8.45 1.65 -3.89
N VAL A 51 8.65 0.49 -4.47
CA VAL A 51 9.44 0.33 -5.70
C VAL A 51 8.72 -0.63 -6.63
N ILE A 52 8.75 -0.31 -7.91
CA ILE A 52 8.21 -1.18 -8.95
C ILE A 52 9.36 -1.79 -9.71
N TYR A 53 9.30 -3.10 -9.91
CA TYR A 53 10.30 -3.89 -10.61
C TYR A 53 9.69 -4.55 -11.82
N ASP A 54 10.51 -4.83 -12.82
CA ASP A 54 10.11 -5.74 -13.89
C ASP A 54 10.37 -7.20 -13.45
N MET A 55 10.05 -8.14 -14.31
CA MET A 55 10.17 -9.56 -13.96
C MET A 55 11.61 -10.05 -13.91
N LEU A 56 12.56 -9.25 -14.37
CA LEU A 56 13.98 -9.54 -14.22
C LEU A 56 14.57 -8.95 -12.95
N GLY A 57 13.74 -8.29 -12.15
CA GLY A 57 14.18 -7.68 -10.89
C GLY A 57 14.81 -6.31 -11.06
N ARG A 58 14.70 -5.71 -12.24
CA ARG A 58 15.24 -4.37 -12.46
C ARG A 58 14.26 -3.33 -11.96
N ILE A 59 14.80 -2.26 -11.38
CA ILE A 59 13.96 -1.17 -10.88
C ILE A 59 13.37 -0.42 -12.06
N VAL A 60 12.05 -0.27 -12.04
CA VAL A 60 11.31 0.48 -13.05
C VAL A 60 10.97 1.87 -12.51
N ARG A 61 10.40 1.91 -11.32
CA ARG A 61 9.96 3.17 -10.73
C ARG A 61 10.17 3.13 -9.22
N THR A 62 10.74 4.20 -8.68
CA THR A 62 10.89 4.37 -7.25
C THR A 62 10.03 5.55 -6.83
N PHE A 63 9.17 5.35 -5.84
CA PHE A 63 8.41 6.44 -5.26
C PHE A 63 9.19 7.03 -4.10
N GLU A 64 8.92 8.28 -3.80
CA GLU A 64 9.60 8.97 -2.71
C GLU A 64 9.36 8.23 -1.40
N GLU A 65 10.46 7.92 -0.71
CA GLU A 65 10.36 7.33 0.63
C GLU A 65 9.98 8.42 1.60
N LYS A 66 8.95 8.18 2.39
CA LYS A 66 8.54 9.15 3.39
C LYS A 66 7.84 8.47 4.55
N GLU A 67 7.67 9.22 5.63
CA GLU A 67 7.03 8.73 6.84
C GLU A 67 5.52 8.82 6.71
N TYR A 68 4.83 7.76 7.13
CA TYR A 68 3.36 7.70 7.19
C TYR A 68 2.93 7.41 8.60
N THR A 69 1.78 7.94 8.99
CA THR A 69 1.13 7.58 10.24
C THR A 69 0.21 6.37 10.02
N PRO A 70 -0.22 5.68 11.08
CA PRO A 70 -1.10 4.52 10.90
C PRO A 70 -2.29 4.87 10.03
N GLY A 71 -2.57 4.03 9.05
CA GLY A 71 -3.67 4.28 8.13
C GLY A 71 -3.50 3.54 6.82
N ARG A 72 -4.43 3.84 5.92
CA ARG A 72 -4.47 3.29 4.58
C ARG A 72 -4.21 4.39 3.57
N TYR A 73 -3.38 4.09 2.57
CA TYR A 73 -2.91 5.09 1.61
C TYR A 73 -2.98 4.55 0.20
N THR A 74 -3.10 5.48 -0.74
CA THR A 74 -3.18 5.15 -2.16
C THR A 74 -2.15 5.97 -2.92
N ILE A 75 -1.42 5.30 -3.82
CA ILE A 75 -0.47 5.95 -4.72
C ILE A 75 -0.83 5.52 -6.14
N ASN A 76 -0.82 6.48 -7.06
CA ASN A 76 -1.08 6.18 -8.47
C ASN A 76 0.22 5.93 -9.21
N TRP A 77 0.22 4.92 -10.06
CA TRP A 77 1.32 4.70 -11.00
C TRP A 77 0.80 4.94 -12.41
N ASP A 78 1.52 5.76 -13.15
CA ASP A 78 1.14 6.19 -14.49
C ASP A 78 1.74 5.31 -15.61
N GLY A 79 2.42 4.23 -15.23
CA GLY A 79 3.04 3.34 -16.21
C GLY A 79 4.36 3.85 -16.74
N LYS A 80 4.96 4.82 -16.08
CA LYS A 80 6.23 5.38 -16.50
C LYS A 80 7.36 4.95 -15.57
N ASP A 81 8.54 4.81 -16.16
CA ASP A 81 9.75 4.53 -15.39
C ASP A 81 10.31 5.81 -14.76
N ASN A 82 11.43 5.69 -14.05
CA ASN A 82 12.03 6.83 -13.38
C ASN A 82 12.49 7.94 -14.34
N SER A 83 12.67 7.60 -15.60
CA SER A 83 13.07 8.58 -16.63
C SER A 83 11.87 9.26 -17.28
N GLY A 84 10.65 8.86 -16.91
CA GLY A 84 9.45 9.45 -17.47
C GLY A 84 8.97 8.79 -18.75
N ASN A 85 9.56 7.66 -19.14
CA ASN A 85 9.15 6.93 -20.34
C ASN A 85 8.13 5.87 -19.99
N TYR A 86 7.12 5.71 -20.85
CA TYR A 86 6.17 4.62 -20.67
C TYR A 86 6.86 3.28 -20.84
N VAL A 87 6.55 2.36 -19.93
CA VAL A 87 7.09 1.01 -20.02
C VAL A 87 6.20 0.14 -20.88
N SER A 88 6.73 -0.97 -21.37
CA SER A 88 6.00 -1.85 -22.26
C SER A 88 4.97 -2.68 -21.52
N SER A 89 4.01 -3.22 -22.26
CA SER A 89 3.05 -4.17 -21.71
C SER A 89 3.80 -5.33 -21.09
N GLY A 90 3.29 -5.83 -19.97
CA GLY A 90 3.91 -6.95 -19.29
C GLY A 90 3.54 -7.00 -17.83
N THR A 91 4.24 -7.88 -17.13
CA THR A 91 4.05 -8.08 -15.70
C THR A 91 5.10 -7.31 -14.93
N TYR A 92 4.63 -6.63 -13.89
CA TYR A 92 5.47 -5.85 -12.99
C TYR A 92 5.16 -6.24 -11.55
N ILE A 93 6.11 -5.98 -10.67
CA ILE A 93 5.94 -6.27 -9.25
C ILE A 93 6.14 -4.97 -8.51
N TYR A 94 5.22 -4.60 -7.63
CA TYR A 94 5.50 -3.54 -6.71
C TYR A 94 5.73 -4.11 -5.32
N ARG A 95 6.69 -3.49 -4.62
CA ARG A 95 7.17 -3.97 -3.34
C ARG A 95 7.14 -2.82 -2.36
N MET A 96 6.56 -3.09 -1.20
CA MET A 96 6.51 -2.15 -0.09
C MET A 96 7.43 -2.63 1.00
N LYS A 97 8.26 -1.72 1.50
CA LYS A 97 9.08 -1.99 2.67
C LYS A 97 8.78 -0.94 3.74
N ALA A 98 8.43 -1.40 4.93
CA ALA A 98 8.11 -0.55 6.06
C ALA A 98 8.69 -1.22 7.31
N GLY A 99 9.85 -0.75 7.76
CA GLY A 99 10.58 -1.40 8.84
C GLY A 99 10.92 -2.84 8.46
N ASP A 100 10.47 -3.78 9.26
CA ASP A 100 10.69 -5.20 8.99
C ASP A 100 9.66 -5.80 8.07
N PHE A 101 8.59 -5.08 7.78
CA PHE A 101 7.55 -5.57 6.89
C PHE A 101 7.99 -5.43 5.45
N VAL A 102 7.81 -6.49 4.67
CA VAL A 102 7.99 -6.46 3.22
C VAL A 102 6.80 -7.17 2.60
N GLY A 103 6.11 -6.47 1.70
CA GLY A 103 5.00 -7.03 0.96
C GLY A 103 5.14 -6.73 -0.51
N HIS A 104 4.55 -7.56 -1.36
CA HIS A 104 4.61 -7.33 -2.81
C HIS A 104 3.39 -7.90 -3.48
N LYS A 105 3.09 -7.37 -4.67
CA LYS A 105 2.01 -7.86 -5.53
C LYS A 105 2.45 -7.77 -6.98
N LYS A 106 1.96 -8.69 -7.79
CA LYS A 106 2.15 -8.63 -9.24
C LYS A 106 1.02 -7.83 -9.86
N MET A 107 1.32 -7.16 -10.96
CA MET A 107 0.34 -6.39 -11.71
C MET A 107 0.63 -6.53 -13.19
N THR A 108 -0.39 -6.36 -14.00
CA THR A 108 -0.29 -6.52 -15.46
C THR A 108 -0.68 -5.23 -16.16
N LEU A 109 0.24 -4.73 -16.96
CA LEU A 109 0.02 -3.55 -17.81
C LEU A 109 -0.29 -4.02 -19.22
N ILE A 110 -1.38 -3.51 -19.77
CA ILE A 110 -1.78 -3.78 -21.14
C ILE A 110 -1.89 -2.45 -21.85
N ARG A 111 -1.18 -2.30 -22.96
CA ARG A 111 -1.26 -1.12 -23.81
C ARG A 111 -2.07 -1.40 -25.05
#